data_3631bb4ff454950f230b0205ae4d9507
#
_entry.id   3631bb4ff454950f230b0205ae4d9507
#
_cell.length_a   1.000
_cell.length_b   1.000
_cell.length_c   1.000
_cell.angle_alpha   90.00
_cell.angle_beta   90.00
_cell.angle_gamma   90.00
#
_symmetry.space_group_name_H-M   'P 1'
#
loop_
_entity.id
_entity.type
_entity.pdbx_description
1 polymer ?
#
loop_
_entity_poly.entity_id
_entity_poly.type
_entity_poly.pdbx_seq_one_letter_code
_entity_poly.pdbx_strand_id
1 'polypeptide(L)'
;MEMKRQYLVLPIVALGLIATLSAGQDAAQAPPSPDQVVAALKQNLAESAKKIRTYEWIETTSISLKGEEKARKQNRVFYGADGKMTKVPMGAPAAAPAPDSGGRGGRSGRLKEKVVENKKDEMSDYMEKAVALIHQYVPPNAEKIQAAKDGGKMKVLPPQAGKVRVEFKDFVLPGDLMNIDVDAKALLLAGVNIATYLEKKDDAVTLDVIFGKLTDGTGYNAKTTLAAKAKNITVVIENSGHRPLGK
;
A
#
# COMPACT_ATOMS: atom_id res chain seq x y z
N MET A 1 -61.54 77.89 -12.06
CA MET A 1 -62.13 76.55 -11.71
C MET A 1 -61.03 75.52 -11.74
N GLU A 2 -60.34 75.39 -10.63
CA GLU A 2 -59.12 74.54 -10.50
C GLU A 2 -59.50 73.23 -9.85
N MET A 3 -59.27 72.11 -10.60
CA MET A 3 -59.44 70.77 -10.10
C MET A 3 -58.14 70.31 -9.43
N LYS A 4 -58.15 70.26 -8.11
CA LYS A 4 -57.02 69.66 -7.31
C LYS A 4 -57.03 68.15 -7.49
N ARG A 5 -55.99 67.61 -8.14
CA ARG A 5 -55.68 66.18 -8.19
C ARG A 5 -54.99 65.76 -6.88
N GLN A 6 -55.69 64.97 -6.11
CA GLN A 6 -55.14 64.29 -4.92
C GLN A 6 -54.39 63.06 -5.38
N TYR A 7 -53.05 63.03 -5.16
CA TYR A 7 -52.24 61.82 -5.34
C TYR A 7 -52.33 60.98 -4.07
N LEU A 8 -52.92 59.81 -4.21
CA LEU A 8 -52.94 58.77 -3.18
C LEU A 8 -51.58 58.05 -3.18
N VAL A 9 -50.79 58.28 -2.12
CA VAL A 9 -49.52 57.64 -1.90
C VAL A 9 -49.77 56.32 -1.14
N LEU A 10 -49.65 55.20 -1.81
CA LEU A 10 -49.63 53.88 -1.15
C LEU A 10 -48.21 53.61 -0.57
N PRO A 11 -48.04 53.19 0.69
CA PRO A 11 -46.76 52.75 1.18
C PRO A 11 -46.52 51.30 0.68
N ILE A 12 -45.44 51.12 -0.09
CA ILE A 12 -44.90 49.80 -0.44
C ILE A 12 -44.20 49.24 0.81
N VAL A 13 -44.82 48.29 1.48
CA VAL A 13 -44.16 47.48 2.51
C VAL A 13 -43.27 46.48 1.78
N ALA A 14 -41.99 46.80 1.72
CA ALA A 14 -40.94 45.85 1.26
C ALA A 14 -40.73 44.82 2.37
N LEU A 15 -41.32 43.63 2.19
CA LEU A 15 -41.05 42.48 3.02
C LEU A 15 -39.68 41.93 2.63
N GLY A 16 -38.63 42.33 3.33
CA GLY A 16 -37.27 41.83 3.18
C GLY A 16 -37.19 40.37 3.62
N LEU A 17 -37.18 39.45 2.63
CA LEU A 17 -36.87 38.04 2.85
C LEU A 17 -35.35 37.93 3.10
N ILE A 18 -34.94 37.95 4.38
CA ILE A 18 -33.57 37.62 4.76
C ILE A 18 -33.42 36.10 4.60
N ALA A 19 -32.98 35.67 3.45
CA ALA A 19 -32.48 34.32 3.27
C ALA A 19 -31.16 34.21 4.05
N THR A 20 -31.20 33.69 5.25
CA THR A 20 -30.01 33.23 5.96
C THR A 20 -29.44 32.06 5.20
N LEU A 21 -28.46 32.34 4.32
CA LEU A 21 -27.55 31.30 3.85
C LEU A 21 -26.81 30.76 5.08
N SER A 22 -27.33 29.69 5.65
CA SER A 22 -26.56 28.81 6.51
C SER A 22 -25.49 28.18 5.61
N ALA A 23 -24.37 28.88 5.40
CA ALA A 23 -23.15 28.25 4.96
C ALA A 23 -22.87 27.17 6.01
N GLY A 24 -23.15 25.92 5.65
CA GLY A 24 -22.68 24.76 6.40
C GLY A 24 -21.18 24.91 6.46
N GLN A 25 -20.68 25.43 7.56
CA GLN A 25 -19.29 25.29 7.93
C GLN A 25 -19.11 23.78 8.11
N ASP A 26 -18.53 23.13 7.09
CA ASP A 26 -17.80 21.88 7.30
C ASP A 26 -16.81 22.21 8.42
N ALA A 27 -17.22 21.90 9.65
CA ALA A 27 -16.34 22.03 10.80
C ALA A 27 -15.15 21.15 10.48
N ALA A 28 -14.04 21.78 10.09
CA ALA A 28 -12.80 21.10 9.83
C ALA A 28 -12.49 20.29 11.10
N GLN A 29 -12.79 18.99 11.04
CA GLN A 29 -12.53 18.09 12.15
C GLN A 29 -11.06 18.20 12.49
N ALA A 30 -10.76 18.51 13.76
CA ALA A 30 -9.38 18.57 14.22
C ALA A 30 -8.67 17.26 13.82
N PRO A 31 -7.41 17.33 13.38
CA PRO A 31 -6.68 16.13 12.98
C PRO A 31 -6.69 15.12 14.14
N PRO A 32 -6.88 13.83 13.85
CA PRO A 32 -6.94 12.80 14.88
C PRO A 32 -5.64 12.77 15.69
N SER A 33 -5.76 12.57 17.00
CA SER A 33 -4.58 12.42 17.86
C SER A 33 -3.77 11.18 17.51
N PRO A 34 -2.46 11.12 17.81
CA PRO A 34 -1.64 9.93 17.58
C PRO A 34 -2.25 8.66 18.18
N ASP A 35 -2.85 8.76 19.36
CA ASP A 35 -3.48 7.61 20.02
C ASP A 35 -4.73 7.13 19.29
N GLN A 36 -5.54 8.04 18.78
CA GLN A 36 -6.72 7.70 17.96
C GLN A 36 -6.31 7.02 16.66
N VAL A 37 -5.25 7.50 15.99
CA VAL A 37 -4.73 6.89 14.76
C VAL A 37 -4.23 5.46 15.03
N VAL A 38 -3.45 5.26 16.08
CA VAL A 38 -2.91 3.94 16.44
C VAL A 38 -4.03 2.96 16.82
N ALA A 39 -5.00 3.40 17.62
CA ALA A 39 -6.15 2.56 18.01
C ALA A 39 -6.99 2.15 16.79
N ALA A 40 -7.32 3.09 15.91
CA ALA A 40 -8.07 2.83 14.70
C ALA A 40 -7.31 1.90 13.74
N LEU A 41 -6.01 2.10 13.56
CA LEU A 41 -5.18 1.20 12.76
C LEU A 41 -5.23 -0.23 13.27
N LYS A 42 -5.04 -0.45 14.57
CA LYS A 42 -5.11 -1.78 15.17
C LYS A 42 -6.46 -2.46 14.91
N GLN A 43 -7.55 -1.75 15.15
CA GLN A 43 -8.90 -2.27 14.96
C GLN A 43 -9.15 -2.60 13.49
N ASN A 44 -8.90 -1.66 12.58
CA ASN A 44 -9.17 -1.82 11.16
C ASN A 44 -8.31 -2.92 10.51
N LEU A 45 -7.05 -3.06 10.92
CA LEU A 45 -6.19 -4.15 10.47
C LEU A 45 -6.72 -5.51 10.94
N ALA A 46 -7.14 -5.63 12.19
CA ALA A 46 -7.69 -6.86 12.73
C ALA A 46 -9.00 -7.26 12.06
N GLU A 47 -9.90 -6.30 11.82
CA GLU A 47 -11.18 -6.53 11.12
C GLU A 47 -10.95 -6.92 9.66
N SER A 48 -10.10 -6.18 8.94
CA SER A 48 -9.76 -6.48 7.55
C SER A 48 -9.11 -7.86 7.42
N ALA A 49 -8.20 -8.22 8.34
CA ALA A 49 -7.55 -9.53 8.36
C ALA A 49 -8.54 -10.70 8.59
N LYS A 50 -9.64 -10.46 9.32
CA LYS A 50 -10.72 -11.45 9.48
C LYS A 50 -11.57 -11.54 8.21
N LYS A 51 -12.01 -10.39 7.70
CA LYS A 51 -12.92 -10.33 6.55
C LYS A 51 -12.27 -10.84 5.26
N ILE A 52 -11.01 -10.48 4.99
CA ILE A 52 -10.32 -10.91 3.77
C ILE A 52 -10.21 -12.43 3.65
N ARG A 53 -10.27 -13.17 4.76
CA ARG A 53 -10.26 -14.64 4.77
C ARG A 53 -11.51 -15.26 4.14
N THR A 54 -12.57 -14.49 3.98
CA THR A 54 -13.80 -14.93 3.31
C THR A 54 -13.79 -14.65 1.81
N TYR A 55 -12.66 -14.15 1.29
CA TYR A 55 -12.47 -13.82 -0.12
C TYR A 55 -11.43 -14.71 -0.77
N GLU A 56 -11.56 -14.87 -2.08
CA GLU A 56 -10.48 -15.29 -2.96
C GLU A 56 -10.15 -14.14 -3.91
N TRP A 57 -8.93 -14.12 -4.45
CA TRP A 57 -8.47 -13.10 -5.38
C TRP A 57 -7.41 -13.62 -6.33
N ILE A 58 -7.05 -12.83 -7.32
CA ILE A 58 -5.95 -13.10 -8.24
C ILE A 58 -4.75 -12.27 -7.78
N GLU A 59 -3.65 -12.95 -7.50
CA GLU A 59 -2.34 -12.35 -7.24
C GLU A 59 -1.50 -12.45 -8.51
N THR A 60 -1.07 -11.31 -9.03
CA THR A 60 -0.11 -11.22 -10.13
C THR A 60 1.23 -10.75 -9.57
N THR A 61 2.27 -11.56 -9.72
CA THR A 61 3.65 -11.22 -9.34
C THR A 61 4.47 -11.02 -10.60
N SER A 62 5.07 -9.83 -10.77
CA SER A 62 6.02 -9.52 -11.83
C SER A 62 7.39 -9.23 -11.24
N ILE A 63 8.43 -9.79 -11.83
CA ILE A 63 9.83 -9.58 -11.44
C ILE A 63 10.55 -8.94 -12.61
N SER A 64 11.14 -7.77 -12.37
CA SER A 64 11.93 -7.03 -13.34
C SER A 64 13.39 -6.95 -12.89
N LEU A 65 14.30 -7.07 -13.84
CA LEU A 65 15.74 -6.90 -13.66
C LEU A 65 16.22 -5.83 -14.64
N LYS A 66 16.84 -4.76 -14.13
CA LYS A 66 17.29 -3.61 -14.94
C LYS A 66 16.18 -2.98 -15.79
N GLY A 67 14.96 -2.95 -15.26
CA GLY A 67 13.80 -2.39 -15.94
C GLY A 67 13.08 -3.34 -16.91
N GLU A 68 13.64 -4.53 -17.22
CA GLU A 68 12.99 -5.50 -18.07
C GLU A 68 12.25 -6.57 -17.25
N GLU A 69 10.99 -6.85 -17.57
CA GLU A 69 10.24 -7.94 -16.94
C GLU A 69 10.86 -9.28 -17.32
N LYS A 70 11.29 -10.05 -16.34
CA LYS A 70 11.93 -11.36 -16.51
C LYS A 70 11.01 -12.53 -16.15
N ALA A 71 10.01 -12.27 -15.29
CA ALA A 71 9.05 -13.29 -14.91
C ALA A 71 7.72 -12.65 -14.54
N ARG A 72 6.63 -13.34 -14.87
CA ARG A 72 5.27 -13.02 -14.43
C ARG A 72 4.57 -14.31 -14.04
N LYS A 73 3.92 -14.28 -12.87
CA LYS A 73 3.14 -15.40 -12.35
C LYS A 73 1.77 -14.91 -11.91
N GLN A 74 0.75 -15.71 -12.10
CA GLN A 74 -0.57 -15.47 -11.56
C GLN A 74 -1.02 -16.65 -10.70
N ASN A 75 -1.58 -16.34 -9.55
CA ASN A 75 -2.13 -17.34 -8.63
C ASN A 75 -3.54 -16.93 -8.24
N ARG A 76 -4.44 -17.92 -8.12
CA ARG A 76 -5.65 -17.78 -7.33
C ARG A 76 -5.26 -17.98 -5.87
N VAL A 77 -5.61 -17.02 -5.03
CA VAL A 77 -5.25 -16.99 -3.61
C VAL A 77 -6.51 -17.01 -2.77
N PHE A 78 -6.52 -17.82 -1.72
CA PHE A 78 -7.60 -17.90 -0.74
C PHE A 78 -7.09 -18.48 0.57
N TYR A 79 -7.89 -18.39 1.62
CA TYR A 79 -7.60 -19.07 2.89
C TYR A 79 -8.33 -20.41 2.96
N GLY A 80 -7.59 -21.48 3.23
CA GLY A 80 -8.14 -22.83 3.44
C GLY A 80 -8.90 -22.95 4.76
N ALA A 81 -9.54 -24.09 4.97
CA ALA A 81 -10.27 -24.39 6.21
C ALA A 81 -9.36 -24.39 7.46
N ASP A 82 -8.07 -24.64 7.27
CA ASP A 82 -7.03 -24.55 8.30
C ASP A 82 -6.59 -23.12 8.63
N GLY A 83 -7.19 -22.12 7.95
CA GLY A 83 -6.88 -20.71 8.08
C GLY A 83 -5.55 -20.29 7.45
N LYS A 84 -4.87 -21.18 6.70
CA LYS A 84 -3.64 -20.86 5.99
C LYS A 84 -3.93 -20.35 4.58
N MET A 85 -3.10 -19.43 4.13
CA MET A 85 -3.16 -18.91 2.77
C MET A 85 -2.72 -19.98 1.76
N THR A 86 -3.56 -20.26 0.79
CA THR A 86 -3.31 -21.20 -0.31
C THR A 86 -3.17 -20.42 -1.61
N LYS A 87 -2.13 -20.74 -2.38
CA LYS A 87 -1.87 -20.15 -3.71
C LYS A 87 -1.91 -21.26 -4.75
N VAL A 88 -2.86 -21.17 -5.68
CA VAL A 88 -3.03 -22.10 -6.79
C VAL A 88 -2.59 -21.40 -8.08
N PRO A 89 -1.55 -21.88 -8.78
CA PRO A 89 -1.10 -21.28 -10.03
C PRO A 89 -2.23 -21.22 -11.07
N MET A 90 -2.35 -20.10 -11.75
CA MET A 90 -3.27 -19.89 -12.86
C MET A 90 -2.50 -19.81 -14.16
N GLY A 91 -2.82 -20.71 -15.09
CA GLY A 91 -2.16 -20.82 -16.41
C GLY A 91 -0.89 -21.68 -16.39
N ALA A 92 -0.42 -22.05 -17.58
CA ALA A 92 0.88 -22.70 -17.73
C ALA A 92 1.96 -21.69 -17.28
N PRO A 93 3.05 -22.11 -16.62
CA PRO A 93 4.19 -21.26 -16.37
C PRO A 93 4.60 -20.65 -17.71
N ALA A 94 4.75 -19.33 -17.76
CA ALA A 94 5.39 -18.71 -18.93
C ALA A 94 6.71 -19.44 -19.13
N ALA A 95 6.83 -20.10 -20.28
CA ALA A 95 8.04 -20.85 -20.61
C ALA A 95 9.21 -19.88 -20.42
N ALA A 96 10.14 -20.24 -19.54
CA ALA A 96 11.41 -19.53 -19.52
C ALA A 96 11.91 -19.47 -20.97
N PRO A 97 12.45 -18.33 -21.44
CA PRO A 97 12.99 -18.25 -22.79
C PRO A 97 13.91 -19.43 -22.96
N ALA A 98 13.60 -20.28 -23.95
CA ALA A 98 14.40 -21.46 -24.25
C ALA A 98 15.86 -21.02 -24.40
N PRO A 99 16.80 -21.67 -23.74
CA PRO A 99 18.21 -21.36 -24.01
C PRO A 99 18.44 -21.53 -25.51
N ASP A 100 18.94 -20.49 -26.12
CA ASP A 100 19.26 -20.44 -27.53
C ASP A 100 20.16 -21.66 -27.87
N SER A 101 19.53 -22.71 -28.42
CA SER A 101 20.22 -23.97 -28.75
C SER A 101 20.94 -23.82 -30.08
N GLY A 102 21.83 -22.84 -30.14
CA GLY A 102 22.71 -22.59 -31.27
C GLY A 102 24.17 -22.51 -30.85
N GLY A 103 24.84 -23.67 -30.81
CA GLY A 103 26.29 -23.60 -30.65
C GLY A 103 26.92 -24.89 -30.13
N ARG A 104 27.39 -25.76 -31.03
CA ARG A 104 28.46 -26.71 -30.77
C ARG A 104 29.63 -25.97 -30.10
N GLY A 105 29.77 -26.09 -28.80
CA GLY A 105 30.86 -25.47 -28.04
C GLY A 105 31.19 -26.31 -26.83
N GLY A 106 32.30 -27.09 -26.95
CA GLY A 106 32.88 -27.83 -25.85
C GLY A 106 33.24 -26.92 -24.65
N ARG A 107 33.70 -27.50 -23.57
CA ARG A 107 34.26 -26.95 -22.29
C ARG A 107 33.87 -25.50 -21.87
N SER A 108 33.75 -24.54 -22.79
CA SER A 108 33.33 -23.17 -22.52
C SER A 108 31.82 -23.04 -22.20
N GLY A 109 30.98 -23.97 -22.68
CA GLY A 109 29.54 -24.00 -22.38
C GLY A 109 29.25 -24.30 -20.92
N ARG A 110 29.93 -25.31 -20.34
CA ARG A 110 29.75 -25.67 -18.91
C ARG A 110 30.22 -24.60 -17.93
N LEU A 111 31.24 -23.80 -18.30
CA LEU A 111 31.68 -22.68 -17.48
C LEU A 111 30.66 -21.51 -17.51
N LYS A 112 30.07 -21.24 -18.68
CA LYS A 112 29.01 -20.22 -18.81
C LYS A 112 27.73 -20.63 -18.07
N GLU A 113 27.37 -21.90 -18.15
CA GLU A 113 26.19 -22.46 -17.46
C GLU A 113 26.34 -22.36 -15.94
N LYS A 114 27.48 -22.75 -15.37
CA LYS A 114 27.81 -22.58 -13.94
C LYS A 114 27.81 -21.11 -13.52
N VAL A 115 28.31 -20.19 -14.32
CA VAL A 115 28.30 -18.75 -14.00
C VAL A 115 26.91 -18.19 -14.02
N VAL A 116 26.03 -18.64 -14.91
CA VAL A 116 24.62 -18.23 -14.96
C VAL A 116 23.85 -18.80 -13.76
N GLU A 117 24.11 -20.05 -13.40
CA GLU A 117 23.50 -20.71 -12.24
C GLU A 117 23.91 -20.02 -10.94
N ASN A 118 25.20 -19.80 -10.70
CA ASN A 118 25.68 -19.07 -9.53
C ASN A 118 25.08 -17.66 -9.41
N LYS A 119 24.91 -16.95 -10.53
CA LYS A 119 24.26 -15.62 -10.50
C LYS A 119 22.78 -15.69 -10.18
N LYS A 120 22.08 -16.75 -10.57
CA LYS A 120 20.66 -16.95 -10.17
C LYS A 120 20.56 -17.23 -8.68
N ASP A 121 21.45 -18.07 -8.15
CA ASP A 121 21.46 -18.42 -6.72
C ASP A 121 21.78 -17.19 -5.86
N GLU A 122 22.82 -16.42 -6.20
CA GLU A 122 23.14 -15.16 -5.52
C GLU A 122 21.97 -14.17 -5.55
N MET A 123 21.23 -14.13 -6.66
CA MET A 123 20.07 -13.26 -6.80
C MET A 123 18.89 -13.73 -5.94
N SER A 124 18.66 -15.05 -5.89
CA SER A 124 17.65 -15.67 -5.04
C SER A 124 17.93 -15.38 -3.57
N ASP A 125 19.14 -15.65 -3.11
CA ASP A 125 19.58 -15.41 -1.73
C ASP A 125 19.44 -13.93 -1.35
N TYR A 126 19.81 -13.03 -2.25
CA TYR A 126 19.67 -11.60 -2.05
C TYR A 126 18.19 -11.21 -1.86
N MET A 127 17.32 -11.73 -2.72
CA MET A 127 15.88 -11.46 -2.63
C MET A 127 15.25 -12.06 -1.37
N GLU A 128 15.66 -13.25 -0.96
CA GLU A 128 15.22 -13.84 0.30
C GLU A 128 15.58 -12.97 1.49
N LYS A 129 16.81 -12.46 1.55
CA LYS A 129 17.24 -11.51 2.57
C LYS A 129 16.44 -10.23 2.54
N ALA A 130 16.17 -9.66 1.35
CA ALA A 130 15.38 -8.44 1.21
C ALA A 130 13.93 -8.65 1.68
N VAL A 131 13.30 -9.75 1.30
CA VAL A 131 11.96 -10.13 1.76
C VAL A 131 11.93 -10.37 3.26
N ALA A 132 12.92 -11.09 3.82
CA ALA A 132 13.03 -11.32 5.25
C ALA A 132 13.18 -10.01 6.04
N LEU A 133 13.95 -9.06 5.51
CA LEU A 133 14.06 -7.73 6.10
C LEU A 133 12.72 -7.02 6.10
N ILE A 134 12.00 -7.01 4.97
CA ILE A 134 10.70 -6.35 4.86
C ILE A 134 9.67 -6.96 5.82
N HIS A 135 9.70 -8.26 6.07
CA HIS A 135 8.83 -8.91 7.06
C HIS A 135 9.02 -8.41 8.50
N GLN A 136 10.11 -7.71 8.80
CA GLN A 136 10.29 -7.06 10.09
C GLN A 136 9.48 -5.76 10.24
N TYR A 137 9.03 -5.20 9.12
CA TYR A 137 8.21 -3.98 9.07
C TYR A 137 6.73 -4.28 8.83
N VAL A 138 6.40 -5.31 8.03
CA VAL A 138 5.02 -5.58 7.58
C VAL A 138 4.63 -7.03 7.87
N PRO A 139 3.50 -7.26 8.56
CA PRO A 139 2.60 -6.24 9.10
C PRO A 139 3.26 -5.46 10.25
N PRO A 140 2.89 -4.16 10.42
CA PRO A 140 3.47 -3.36 11.50
C PRO A 140 3.19 -3.98 12.86
N ASN A 141 4.24 -4.21 13.64
CA ASN A 141 4.13 -4.78 14.98
C ASN A 141 3.66 -3.70 15.98
N ALA A 142 2.57 -3.97 16.69
CA ALA A 142 1.98 -3.03 17.63
C ALA A 142 2.91 -2.64 18.79
N GLU A 143 3.75 -3.57 19.26
CA GLU A 143 4.71 -3.32 20.34
C GLU A 143 5.86 -2.42 19.86
N LYS A 144 6.37 -2.67 18.63
CA LYS A 144 7.38 -1.80 18.01
C LYS A 144 6.85 -0.39 17.76
N ILE A 145 5.58 -0.26 17.32
CA ILE A 145 4.93 1.04 17.15
C ILE A 145 4.87 1.78 18.48
N GLN A 146 4.47 1.10 19.55
CA GLN A 146 4.42 1.70 20.88
C GLN A 146 5.80 2.13 21.36
N ALA A 147 6.80 1.27 21.22
CA ALA A 147 8.19 1.58 21.58
C ALA A 147 8.74 2.77 20.77
N ALA A 148 8.44 2.87 19.47
CA ALA A 148 8.84 4.00 18.65
C ALA A 148 8.16 5.30 19.09
N LYS A 149 6.89 5.24 19.51
CA LYS A 149 6.17 6.37 20.07
C LYS A 149 6.80 6.83 21.37
N ASP A 150 7.03 5.91 22.32
CA ASP A 150 7.59 6.20 23.64
C ASP A 150 9.03 6.72 23.53
N GLY A 151 9.77 6.24 22.55
CA GLY A 151 11.13 6.67 22.23
C GLY A 151 11.24 7.97 21.41
N GLY A 152 10.12 8.65 21.11
CA GLY A 152 10.10 9.89 20.32
C GLY A 152 10.48 9.71 18.84
N LYS A 153 10.48 8.48 18.34
CA LYS A 153 10.82 8.11 16.95
C LYS A 153 9.60 8.14 16.01
N MET A 154 8.42 8.41 16.54
CA MET A 154 7.16 8.51 15.80
C MET A 154 6.73 9.96 15.67
N LYS A 155 6.33 10.38 14.46
CA LYS A 155 5.77 11.70 14.19
C LYS A 155 4.50 11.57 13.37
N VAL A 156 3.42 12.21 13.81
CA VAL A 156 2.20 12.35 13.02
C VAL A 156 2.29 13.67 12.26
N LEU A 157 2.21 13.61 10.93
CA LEU A 157 2.27 14.79 10.08
C LEU A 157 0.86 15.37 9.87
N PRO A 158 0.75 16.68 9.60
CA PRO A 158 -0.52 17.29 9.26
C PRO A 158 -1.21 16.56 8.09
N PRO A 159 -2.55 16.48 8.08
CA PRO A 159 -3.28 15.87 7.00
C PRO A 159 -2.94 16.53 5.65
N GLN A 160 -2.66 15.72 4.64
CA GLN A 160 -2.43 16.17 3.28
C GLN A 160 -3.19 15.28 2.29
N ALA A 161 -3.92 15.88 1.35
CA ALA A 161 -4.72 15.18 0.34
C ALA A 161 -5.63 14.10 0.94
N GLY A 162 -6.27 14.38 2.09
CA GLY A 162 -7.17 13.46 2.77
C GLY A 162 -6.50 12.29 3.51
N LYS A 163 -5.19 12.33 3.69
CA LYS A 163 -4.42 11.31 4.41
C LYS A 163 -3.65 11.92 5.57
N VAL A 164 -3.53 11.17 6.65
CA VAL A 164 -2.62 11.42 7.77
C VAL A 164 -1.43 10.49 7.61
N ARG A 165 -0.22 11.04 7.60
CA ARG A 165 1.01 10.26 7.57
C ARG A 165 1.60 10.14 8.96
N VAL A 166 1.92 8.90 9.34
CA VAL A 166 2.70 8.59 10.53
C VAL A 166 4.08 8.17 10.09
N GLU A 167 5.08 8.94 10.46
CA GLU A 167 6.49 8.72 10.14
C GLU A 167 7.18 8.05 11.33
N PHE A 168 7.96 7.01 11.06
CA PHE A 168 8.82 6.31 12.02
C PHE A 168 10.25 6.35 11.54
N LYS A 169 11.15 6.85 12.37
CA LYS A 169 12.60 6.85 12.11
C LYS A 169 13.29 5.79 12.95
N ASP A 170 14.32 5.17 12.39
CA ASP A 170 15.07 4.10 13.05
C ASP A 170 14.14 3.02 13.64
N PHE A 171 13.21 2.53 12.83
CA PHE A 171 12.16 1.60 13.27
C PHE A 171 12.72 0.18 13.46
N VAL A 172 13.55 -0.28 12.54
CA VAL A 172 14.26 -1.58 12.61
C VAL A 172 15.75 -1.37 12.55
N LEU A 173 16.24 -0.56 11.61
CA LEU A 173 17.65 -0.29 11.40
C LEU A 173 17.96 1.21 11.57
N PRO A 174 19.18 1.57 12.03
CA PRO A 174 19.57 2.96 12.13
C PRO A 174 19.55 3.67 10.78
N GLY A 175 18.78 4.76 10.68
CA GLY A 175 18.62 5.56 9.47
C GLY A 175 17.56 5.03 8.50
N ASP A 176 16.79 4.02 8.86
CA ASP A 176 15.61 3.64 8.11
C ASP A 176 14.44 4.62 8.32
N LEU A 177 13.48 4.54 7.42
CA LEU A 177 12.27 5.34 7.47
C LEU A 177 11.09 4.43 7.12
N MET A 178 10.06 4.42 7.98
CA MET A 178 8.78 3.82 7.68
C MET A 178 7.69 4.88 7.76
N ASN A 179 6.90 5.02 6.72
CA ASN A 179 5.72 5.88 6.68
C ASN A 179 4.47 4.99 6.59
N ILE A 180 3.49 5.31 7.40
CA ILE A 180 2.15 4.72 7.33
C ILE A 180 1.17 5.83 6.95
N ASP A 181 0.50 5.69 5.82
CA ASP A 181 -0.55 6.61 5.37
C ASP A 181 -1.92 6.05 5.75
N VAL A 182 -2.71 6.87 6.41
CA VAL A 182 -4.05 6.56 6.89
C VAL A 182 -5.04 7.51 6.25
N ASP A 183 -6.16 7.01 5.75
CA ASP A 183 -7.27 7.86 5.32
C ASP A 183 -7.77 8.69 6.51
N ALA A 184 -7.81 10.02 6.36
CA ALA A 184 -8.11 10.93 7.46
C ALA A 184 -9.57 10.83 7.96
N LYS A 185 -10.50 10.39 7.09
CA LYS A 185 -11.92 10.26 7.41
C LYS A 185 -12.29 8.87 7.91
N ALA A 186 -11.87 7.84 7.16
CA ALA A 186 -12.20 6.46 7.45
C ALA A 186 -11.26 5.81 8.47
N LEU A 187 -10.10 6.43 8.75
CA LEU A 187 -9.02 5.90 9.57
C LEU A 187 -8.54 4.51 9.11
N LEU A 188 -8.69 4.23 7.81
CA LEU A 188 -8.23 3.00 7.18
C LEU A 188 -6.79 3.17 6.67
N LEU A 189 -6.06 2.09 6.70
CA LEU A 189 -4.71 2.04 6.12
C LEU A 189 -4.80 2.29 4.61
N ALA A 190 -4.09 3.31 4.13
CA ALA A 190 -4.04 3.70 2.73
C ALA A 190 -2.72 3.30 2.06
N GLY A 191 -1.62 3.30 2.82
CA GLY A 191 -0.32 2.92 2.29
C GLY A 191 0.71 2.68 3.39
N VAL A 192 1.77 1.95 3.01
CA VAL A 192 3.00 1.82 3.80
C VAL A 192 4.17 2.04 2.84
N ASN A 193 5.07 2.93 3.21
CA ASN A 193 6.31 3.16 2.48
C ASN A 193 7.48 2.92 3.42
N ILE A 194 8.44 2.11 2.99
CA ILE A 194 9.63 1.78 3.77
C ILE A 194 10.85 2.08 2.92
N ALA A 195 11.80 2.82 3.48
CA ALA A 195 13.12 3.01 2.94
C ALA A 195 14.14 2.46 3.95
N THR A 196 14.86 1.43 3.55
CA THR A 196 15.81 0.70 4.40
C THR A 196 16.99 0.17 3.58
N TYR A 197 17.83 -0.68 4.14
CA TYR A 197 18.98 -1.27 3.46
C TYR A 197 19.26 -2.67 4.03
N LEU A 198 19.95 -3.53 3.28
CA LEU A 198 20.31 -4.88 3.75
C LEU A 198 21.54 -4.86 4.66
N GLU A 199 22.72 -4.78 4.09
CA GLU A 199 23.97 -4.84 4.86
C GLU A 199 24.64 -3.47 4.99
N LYS A 200 24.51 -2.64 3.95
CA LYS A 200 25.12 -1.31 3.87
C LYS A 200 24.09 -0.30 3.40
N LYS A 201 24.24 0.96 3.78
CA LYS A 201 23.34 2.05 3.34
C LYS A 201 23.22 2.17 1.82
N ASP A 202 24.29 1.82 1.09
CA ASP A 202 24.28 1.80 -0.38
C ASP A 202 23.46 0.65 -0.95
N ASP A 203 23.19 -0.38 -0.15
CA ASP A 203 22.34 -1.51 -0.52
C ASP A 203 20.88 -1.24 -0.17
N ALA A 204 20.38 -0.14 -0.72
CA ALA A 204 19.05 0.37 -0.43
C ALA A 204 17.96 -0.57 -0.93
N VAL A 205 16.99 -0.85 -0.05
CA VAL A 205 15.76 -1.58 -0.31
C VAL A 205 14.57 -0.68 0.02
N THR A 206 13.61 -0.60 -0.88
CA THR A 206 12.35 0.10 -0.63
C THR A 206 11.17 -0.83 -0.78
N LEU A 207 10.14 -0.60 0.01
CA LEU A 207 8.84 -1.24 -0.11
C LEU A 207 7.75 -0.17 -0.16
N ASP A 208 6.92 -0.22 -1.19
CA ASP A 208 5.72 0.58 -1.31
C ASP A 208 4.51 -0.34 -1.32
N VAL A 209 3.59 -0.14 -0.38
CA VAL A 209 2.33 -0.89 -0.29
C VAL A 209 1.17 0.08 -0.43
N ILE A 210 0.29 -0.20 -1.38
CA ILE A 210 -0.96 0.53 -1.57
C ILE A 210 -2.10 -0.37 -1.12
N PHE A 211 -2.95 0.16 -0.24
CA PHE A 211 -4.15 -0.53 0.21
C PHE A 211 -5.37 -0.06 -0.55
N GLY A 212 -6.22 -1.00 -0.91
CA GLY A 212 -7.53 -0.77 -1.48
C GLY A 212 -8.63 -1.10 -0.48
N LYS A 213 -9.86 -0.81 -0.87
CA LYS A 213 -11.06 -1.08 -0.08
C LYS A 213 -12.09 -1.76 -0.98
N LEU A 214 -12.62 -2.90 -0.52
CA LEU A 214 -13.73 -3.59 -1.17
C LEU A 214 -15.05 -2.86 -0.90
N THR A 215 -16.09 -3.23 -1.63
CA THR A 215 -17.43 -2.62 -1.52
C THR A 215 -18.04 -2.75 -0.13
N ASP A 216 -17.72 -3.83 0.60
CA ASP A 216 -18.14 -4.06 1.98
C ASP A 216 -17.29 -3.35 3.04
N GLY A 217 -16.32 -2.54 2.60
CA GLY A 217 -15.42 -1.80 3.47
C GLY A 217 -14.16 -2.55 3.87
N THR A 218 -13.98 -3.81 3.44
CA THR A 218 -12.78 -4.61 3.77
C THR A 218 -11.54 -3.99 3.13
N GLY A 219 -10.54 -3.66 3.94
CA GLY A 219 -9.22 -3.25 3.48
C GLY A 219 -8.41 -4.44 2.95
N TYR A 220 -7.69 -4.24 1.87
CA TYR A 220 -6.81 -5.26 1.30
C TYR A 220 -5.55 -4.63 0.71
N ASN A 221 -4.47 -5.40 0.61
CA ASN A 221 -3.28 -4.99 -0.11
C ASN A 221 -3.57 -5.05 -1.61
N ALA A 222 -3.64 -3.87 -2.26
CA ALA A 222 -3.92 -3.79 -3.69
C ALA A 222 -2.65 -3.97 -4.52
N LYS A 223 -1.54 -3.36 -4.06
CA LYS A 223 -0.26 -3.40 -4.76
C LYS A 223 0.89 -3.31 -3.78
N THR A 224 1.88 -4.15 -3.98
CA THR A 224 3.17 -4.11 -3.29
C THR A 224 4.28 -3.98 -4.31
N THR A 225 5.16 -3.01 -4.13
CA THR A 225 6.37 -2.84 -4.95
C THR A 225 7.58 -2.90 -4.03
N LEU A 226 8.42 -3.91 -4.22
CA LEU A 226 9.72 -4.02 -3.57
C LEU A 226 10.79 -3.68 -4.60
N ALA A 227 11.69 -2.75 -4.28
CA ALA A 227 12.82 -2.42 -5.13
C ALA A 227 14.13 -2.58 -4.36
N ALA A 228 15.03 -3.40 -4.92
CA ALA A 228 16.37 -3.64 -4.42
C ALA A 228 17.38 -2.97 -5.38
N LYS A 229 17.80 -1.75 -5.01
CA LYS A 229 18.54 -0.86 -5.91
C LYS A 229 19.89 -1.39 -6.31
N ALA A 230 20.65 -1.98 -5.39
CA ALA A 230 22.01 -2.50 -5.68
C ALA A 230 22.02 -3.58 -6.76
N LYS A 231 20.97 -4.35 -6.89
CA LYS A 231 20.82 -5.41 -7.90
C LYS A 231 19.91 -5.00 -9.07
N ASN A 232 19.35 -3.79 -9.05
CA ASN A 232 18.36 -3.31 -10.04
C ASN A 232 17.19 -4.28 -10.23
N ILE A 233 16.70 -4.85 -9.10
CA ILE A 233 15.53 -5.73 -9.08
C ILE A 233 14.32 -4.96 -8.60
N THR A 234 13.19 -5.19 -9.27
CA THR A 234 11.88 -4.74 -8.80
C THR A 234 10.93 -5.93 -8.81
N VAL A 235 10.22 -6.14 -7.70
CA VAL A 235 9.14 -7.11 -7.59
C VAL A 235 7.85 -6.35 -7.37
N VAL A 236 6.87 -6.59 -8.22
CA VAL A 236 5.53 -6.01 -8.10
C VAL A 236 4.54 -7.13 -7.88
N ILE A 237 3.73 -7.01 -6.83
CA ILE A 237 2.62 -7.91 -6.52
C ILE A 237 1.34 -7.08 -6.59
N GLU A 238 0.40 -7.49 -7.44
CA GLU A 238 -0.91 -6.87 -7.58
C GLU A 238 -2.01 -7.87 -7.25
N ASN A 239 -2.92 -7.48 -6.36
CA ASN A 239 -4.07 -8.30 -5.97
C ASN A 239 -5.35 -7.68 -6.56
N SER A 240 -6.10 -8.48 -7.31
CA SER A 240 -7.28 -8.04 -8.05
C SER A 240 -8.37 -9.12 -8.08
N GLY A 241 -9.55 -8.77 -8.60
CA GLY A 241 -10.62 -9.74 -8.81
C GLY A 241 -11.11 -10.40 -7.52
N HIS A 242 -11.13 -9.67 -6.42
CA HIS A 242 -11.63 -10.17 -5.14
C HIS A 242 -13.10 -10.56 -5.25
N ARG A 243 -13.42 -11.77 -4.83
CA ARG A 243 -14.80 -12.26 -4.76
C ARG A 243 -14.98 -13.13 -3.50
N PRO A 244 -16.17 -13.13 -2.88
CA PRO A 244 -16.44 -14.01 -1.75
C PRO A 244 -16.13 -15.46 -2.10
N LEU A 245 -15.50 -16.19 -1.20
CA LEU A 245 -15.36 -17.65 -1.29
C LEU A 245 -16.76 -18.25 -1.36
N GLY A 246 -17.01 -19.07 -2.38
CA GLY A 246 -18.32 -19.50 -2.81
C GLY A 246 -19.30 -19.85 -1.70
N LYS A 247 -20.45 -19.19 -1.82
CA LYS A 247 -21.71 -19.67 -1.27
C LYS A 247 -22.28 -20.68 -2.24
#